data_3a9cedbe24c5f95b689a40859ce513c0
#
_entry.id   3a9cedbe24c5f95b689a40859ce513c0
#
_cell.length_a   1.000
_cell.length_b   1.000
_cell.length_c   1.000
_cell.angle_alpha   90.00
_cell.angle_beta   90.00
_cell.angle_gamma   90.00
#
_symmetry.space_group_name_H-M   'P 1'
#
loop_
_entity.id
_entity.type
_entity.pdbx_description
1 polymer ?
#
loop_
_entity_poly.entity_id
_entity_poly.type
_entity_poly.pdbx_seq_one_letter_code
_entity_poly.pdbx_strand_id
1 'polypeptide(L)'
;MLLLMLVFTVVILLFSGLVYFSIVNFSHQRFYELLKIRATTIVQIEKSKEHLDIPENHILNSLNDEELPMEKDYVFEVPKDSNYSHISNQIHIPDSFFKSIVKKGESNYNDKEFYYIGQSFTSNNKTYIAIASAQNHYVVHYLGYLKRTLMTCMILALFFSMIFSFYLSKTLFRPILKIIGKVKEISSENLHLRLESQPGNKELNELVDTFNDMLNRIETSFETQNHLIGNVSHELRTPLTSIMGEADVALSIPRSKEHYQETLQIILNEAEKLDKKIKALLMIAQTGFDGKIQKMDKVRMDQLLWDVIETATRINAKNNVFMDISMLPDNPKKLKVQGNEQLLHLAMANIINNGCKYSNFQQVKVSLGATDDHVYIIIKDSGIGIPDSEMDKIYDPFFRASNTKNYEGYGIGLPLARNIIRIHNGELIVNSKENVGTTVQIRFPIYVPTE
;
A
#
# COMPACT_ATOMS: atom_id res chain seq x y z
N MET A 1 -4.62 -23.15 0.74
CA MET A 1 -4.82 -24.13 1.80
C MET A 1 -3.75 -25.24 1.80
N LEU A 2 -3.64 -26.05 0.74
CA LEU A 2 -2.63 -27.12 0.64
C LEU A 2 -1.18 -26.63 0.86
N LEU A 3 -0.79 -25.52 0.26
CA LEU A 3 0.55 -24.94 0.42
C LEU A 3 0.85 -24.56 1.89
N LEU A 4 -0.09 -23.98 2.57
CA LEU A 4 0.05 -23.57 3.98
C LEU A 4 0.22 -24.79 4.90
N MET A 5 -0.61 -25.82 4.69
CA MET A 5 -0.47 -27.12 5.40
C MET A 5 0.90 -27.75 5.12
N LEU A 6 1.36 -27.74 3.88
CA LEU A 6 2.66 -28.30 3.50
C LEU A 6 3.81 -27.58 4.20
N VAL A 7 3.78 -26.23 4.24
CA VAL A 7 4.80 -25.44 4.95
C VAL A 7 4.82 -25.76 6.44
N PHE A 8 3.67 -25.79 7.11
CA PHE A 8 3.59 -26.17 8.53
C PHE A 8 4.10 -27.58 8.78
N THR A 9 3.73 -28.53 7.92
CA THR A 9 4.22 -29.92 8.03
C THR A 9 5.74 -29.99 7.93
N VAL A 10 6.34 -29.32 6.94
CA VAL A 10 7.80 -29.29 6.76
C VAL A 10 8.49 -28.67 7.98
N VAL A 11 7.98 -27.56 8.50
CA VAL A 11 8.57 -26.91 9.70
C VAL A 11 8.51 -27.81 10.91
N ILE A 12 7.37 -28.49 11.15
CA ILE A 12 7.20 -29.41 12.29
C ILE A 12 8.16 -30.61 12.15
N LEU A 13 8.31 -31.17 10.95
CA LEU A 13 9.25 -32.27 10.69
C LEU A 13 10.70 -31.87 10.93
N LEU A 14 11.12 -30.71 10.43
CA LEU A 14 12.46 -30.18 10.63
C LEU A 14 12.75 -29.93 12.12
N PHE A 15 11.80 -29.31 12.82
CA PHE A 15 11.94 -29.04 14.25
C PHE A 15 12.02 -30.34 15.06
N SER A 16 11.12 -31.31 14.83
CA SER A 16 11.16 -32.61 15.48
C SER A 16 12.45 -33.39 15.21
N GLY A 17 12.94 -33.35 13.98
CA GLY A 17 14.21 -33.95 13.59
C GLY A 17 15.41 -33.31 14.32
N LEU A 18 15.43 -31.98 14.41
CA LEU A 18 16.47 -31.24 15.10
C LEU A 18 16.48 -31.55 16.61
N VAL A 19 15.32 -31.55 17.25
CA VAL A 19 15.17 -31.91 18.68
C VAL A 19 15.64 -33.33 18.92
N TYR A 20 15.19 -34.29 18.12
CA TYR A 20 15.61 -35.68 18.23
C TYR A 20 17.12 -35.84 18.11
N PHE A 21 17.72 -35.26 17.07
CA PHE A 21 19.16 -35.32 16.81
C PHE A 21 19.95 -34.67 17.96
N SER A 22 19.52 -33.50 18.43
CA SER A 22 20.18 -32.79 19.52
C SER A 22 20.21 -33.61 20.83
N ILE A 23 19.05 -34.20 21.19
CA ILE A 23 18.93 -35.00 22.44
C ILE A 23 19.75 -36.28 22.33
N VAL A 24 19.72 -36.96 21.16
CA VAL A 24 20.50 -38.17 20.96
C VAL A 24 22.00 -37.84 21.09
N ASN A 25 22.47 -36.80 20.43
CA ASN A 25 23.88 -36.44 20.46
C ASN A 25 24.33 -36.01 21.89
N PHE A 26 23.52 -35.20 22.56
CA PHE A 26 23.78 -34.79 23.93
C PHE A 26 23.83 -35.99 24.90
N SER A 27 22.90 -36.93 24.77
CA SER A 27 22.87 -38.14 25.58
C SER A 27 24.11 -39.03 25.39
N HIS A 28 24.57 -39.18 24.14
CA HIS A 28 25.80 -39.92 23.86
C HIS A 28 27.04 -39.25 24.48
N GLN A 29 27.18 -37.94 24.29
CA GLN A 29 28.30 -37.19 24.85
C GLN A 29 28.34 -37.29 26.37
N ARG A 30 27.18 -37.08 27.03
CA ARG A 30 27.10 -37.17 28.49
C ARG A 30 27.45 -38.54 29.04
N PHE A 31 27.03 -39.60 28.37
CA PHE A 31 27.34 -40.96 28.76
C PHE A 31 28.84 -41.28 28.65
N TYR A 32 29.50 -40.82 27.59
CA TYR A 32 30.95 -40.95 27.48
C TYR A 32 31.71 -40.16 28.53
N GLU A 33 31.23 -38.98 28.96
CA GLU A 33 31.81 -38.23 30.05
C GLU A 33 31.76 -39.03 31.38
N LEU A 34 30.62 -39.65 31.67
CA LEU A 34 30.44 -40.48 32.85
C LEU A 34 31.42 -41.70 32.83
N LEU A 35 31.50 -42.42 31.70
CA LEU A 35 32.43 -43.49 31.53
C LEU A 35 33.89 -43.01 31.65
N LYS A 36 34.22 -41.81 31.19
CA LYS A 36 35.57 -41.25 31.28
C LYS A 36 35.95 -41.00 32.76
N ILE A 37 35.01 -40.42 33.52
CA ILE A 37 35.20 -40.27 34.97
C ILE A 37 35.47 -41.61 35.61
N ARG A 38 34.72 -42.66 35.29
CA ARG A 38 34.90 -44.00 35.79
C ARG A 38 36.26 -44.59 35.45
N ALA A 39 36.66 -44.52 34.17
CA ALA A 39 37.97 -45.00 33.70
C ALA A 39 39.13 -44.29 34.44
N THR A 40 38.98 -42.98 34.65
CA THR A 40 39.96 -42.17 35.40
C THR A 40 40.04 -42.61 36.89
N THR A 41 38.91 -42.94 37.51
CA THR A 41 38.84 -43.42 38.89
C THR A 41 39.52 -44.82 38.99
N ILE A 42 39.28 -45.71 38.01
CA ILE A 42 39.98 -47.00 37.97
C ILE A 42 41.52 -46.80 37.93
N VAL A 43 41.98 -45.86 37.10
CA VAL A 43 43.41 -45.51 37.03
C VAL A 43 43.92 -44.99 38.37
N GLN A 44 43.17 -44.18 39.09
CA GLN A 44 43.54 -43.65 40.44
C GLN A 44 43.61 -44.77 41.45
N ILE A 45 42.61 -45.66 41.48
CA ILE A 45 42.59 -46.81 42.41
C ILE A 45 43.81 -47.71 42.19
N GLU A 46 44.12 -48.00 40.94
CA GLU A 46 45.23 -48.90 40.60
C GLU A 46 46.59 -48.27 40.95
N LYS A 47 46.75 -46.94 40.76
CA LYS A 47 47.94 -46.20 41.21
C LYS A 47 48.05 -46.11 42.73
N SER A 48 46.95 -45.98 43.49
CA SER A 48 46.97 -45.89 44.93
C SER A 48 47.26 -47.25 45.63
N LYS A 49 47.00 -48.39 44.97
CA LYS A 49 47.44 -49.69 45.44
C LYS A 49 48.97 -49.83 45.58
N GLU A 50 49.72 -48.98 44.90
CA GLU A 50 51.21 -48.96 45.01
C GLU A 50 51.73 -48.13 46.17
N HIS A 51 50.99 -47.17 46.67
CA HIS A 51 51.38 -46.34 47.79
C HIS A 51 50.44 -46.66 48.98
N LEU A 52 50.88 -47.59 49.83
CA LEU A 52 50.21 -48.01 51.07
C LEU A 52 49.66 -46.80 51.86
N ASP A 53 48.34 -46.92 52.26
CA ASP A 53 47.61 -46.14 53.30
C ASP A 53 46.47 -45.24 52.82
N ILE A 54 45.69 -45.64 51.84
CA ILE A 54 44.35 -45.03 51.71
C ILE A 54 43.31 -46.15 51.86
N PRO A 55 42.35 -46.04 52.85
CA PRO A 55 41.30 -47.04 53.03
C PRO A 55 40.44 -47.13 51.82
N GLU A 56 40.31 -48.34 51.26
CA GLU A 56 39.47 -48.66 50.06
C GLU A 56 38.06 -48.07 50.14
N ASN A 57 37.51 -47.87 51.32
CA ASN A 57 36.17 -47.36 51.57
C ASN A 57 35.94 -45.88 51.22
N HIS A 58 37.00 -45.04 51.19
CA HIS A 58 36.82 -43.62 50.81
C HIS A 58 36.74 -43.37 49.31
N ILE A 59 37.39 -44.21 48.54
CA ILE A 59 37.38 -44.10 47.08
C ILE A 59 36.14 -44.81 46.48
N LEU A 60 35.74 -45.95 47.10
CA LEU A 60 34.50 -46.64 46.76
C LEU A 60 33.22 -45.79 47.05
N ASN A 61 33.19 -44.98 48.10
CA ASN A 61 32.06 -44.14 48.41
C ASN A 61 31.87 -42.99 47.41
N SER A 62 32.90 -42.51 46.72
CA SER A 62 32.77 -41.53 45.66
C SER A 62 32.28 -42.12 44.33
N LEU A 63 32.24 -43.46 44.21
CA LEU A 63 31.76 -44.22 43.07
C LEU A 63 30.28 -44.60 43.18
N ASN A 64 29.72 -44.55 44.38
CA ASN A 64 28.33 -45.02 44.66
C ASN A 64 27.23 -44.02 44.25
N ASP A 65 27.58 -42.81 43.83
CA ASP A 65 26.53 -41.82 43.50
C ASP A 65 25.86 -42.00 42.13
N GLU A 66 26.46 -42.73 41.20
CA GLU A 66 25.84 -43.12 39.92
C GLU A 66 26.33 -44.48 39.44
N GLU A 67 25.76 -45.61 39.90
CA GLU A 67 25.99 -46.94 39.33
C GLU A 67 25.51 -47.00 37.91
N LEU A 68 26.43 -47.24 36.96
CA LEU A 68 26.05 -47.39 35.56
C LEU A 68 25.53 -48.84 35.33
N PRO A 69 24.43 -49.01 34.58
CA PRO A 69 23.83 -50.31 34.34
C PRO A 69 24.80 -51.29 33.65
N MET A 70 24.94 -52.51 34.24
CA MET A 70 25.82 -53.56 33.75
C MET A 70 27.29 -53.13 33.58
N GLU A 71 27.74 -52.29 34.49
CA GLU A 71 29.08 -51.79 34.54
C GLU A 71 30.13 -52.93 34.69
N LYS A 72 31.20 -52.83 33.93
CA LYS A 72 32.34 -53.72 34.00
C LYS A 72 33.63 -52.94 33.82
N ASP A 73 34.55 -53.15 34.75
CA ASP A 73 35.86 -52.53 34.76
C ASP A 73 36.92 -53.57 34.44
N TYR A 74 37.85 -53.19 33.56
CA TYR A 74 38.95 -54.06 33.17
C TYR A 74 40.28 -53.30 33.26
N VAL A 75 41.32 -53.97 33.73
CA VAL A 75 42.70 -53.46 33.71
C VAL A 75 43.60 -54.51 33.11
N PHE A 76 44.35 -54.13 32.11
CA PHE A 76 45.28 -55.05 31.39
C PHE A 76 46.66 -54.41 31.29
N GLU A 77 47.72 -55.25 31.48
CA GLU A 77 49.08 -54.84 31.17
C GLU A 77 49.29 -54.82 29.63
N VAL A 78 49.91 -53.79 29.10
CA VAL A 78 50.19 -53.68 27.67
C VAL A 78 51.24 -54.74 27.27
N PRO A 79 50.90 -55.63 26.32
CA PRO A 79 51.84 -56.65 25.83
C PRO A 79 53.07 -56.01 25.18
N LYS A 80 54.28 -56.52 25.49
CA LYS A 80 55.54 -56.03 24.92
C LYS A 80 55.65 -56.18 23.37
N ASP A 81 54.90 -57.11 22.84
CA ASP A 81 54.82 -57.38 21.39
C ASP A 81 53.73 -56.58 20.66
N SER A 82 53.06 -55.74 21.37
CA SER A 82 51.92 -54.97 20.82
C SER A 82 50.81 -55.83 20.19
N ASN A 83 50.70 -57.09 20.61
CA ASN A 83 49.64 -57.98 20.16
C ASN A 83 48.50 -58.03 21.15
N TYR A 84 47.35 -57.41 20.79
CA TYR A 84 46.18 -57.31 21.66
C TYR A 84 45.14 -58.41 21.41
N SER A 85 45.41 -59.38 20.53
CA SER A 85 44.43 -60.39 20.10
C SER A 85 43.87 -61.21 21.27
N HIS A 86 44.63 -61.48 22.31
CA HIS A 86 44.17 -62.20 23.49
C HIS A 86 43.17 -61.39 24.30
N ILE A 87 43.45 -60.10 24.51
CA ILE A 87 42.59 -59.16 25.23
C ILE A 87 41.34 -58.86 24.42
N SER A 88 41.52 -58.63 23.11
CA SER A 88 40.46 -58.43 22.15
C SER A 88 39.44 -59.58 22.12
N ASN A 89 39.86 -60.80 22.13
CA ASN A 89 38.99 -61.97 22.18
C ASN A 89 38.30 -62.17 23.53
N GLN A 90 38.89 -61.72 24.63
CA GLN A 90 38.31 -61.84 25.97
C GLN A 90 37.11 -60.88 26.20
N ILE A 91 37.17 -59.69 25.63
CA ILE A 91 36.15 -58.66 25.85
C ILE A 91 35.42 -58.26 24.57
N HIS A 92 35.69 -58.95 23.46
CA HIS A 92 35.03 -58.78 22.14
C HIS A 92 35.14 -57.35 21.56
N ILE A 93 36.29 -56.71 21.79
CA ILE A 93 36.57 -55.36 21.29
C ILE A 93 37.69 -55.41 20.21
N PRO A 94 37.59 -54.63 19.12
CA PRO A 94 38.60 -54.66 18.05
C PRO A 94 39.98 -54.21 18.54
N ASP A 95 41.05 -54.86 17.97
CA ASP A 95 42.44 -54.49 18.27
C ASP A 95 42.78 -53.02 18.02
N SER A 96 42.08 -52.39 17.06
CA SER A 96 42.23 -50.97 16.77
C SER A 96 41.94 -50.03 17.95
N PHE A 97 41.05 -50.42 18.82
CA PHE A 97 40.70 -49.67 20.02
C PHE A 97 41.91 -49.62 20.98
N PHE A 98 42.54 -50.76 21.29
CA PHE A 98 43.72 -50.84 22.15
C PHE A 98 44.90 -50.07 21.58
N LYS A 99 45.17 -50.23 20.28
CA LYS A 99 46.20 -49.44 19.58
C LYS A 99 45.96 -47.93 19.67
N SER A 100 44.71 -47.52 19.55
CA SER A 100 44.34 -46.13 19.74
C SER A 100 44.58 -45.61 21.14
N ILE A 101 44.26 -46.38 22.20
CA ILE A 101 44.49 -46.01 23.61
C ILE A 101 45.98 -45.79 23.85
N VAL A 102 46.83 -46.75 23.43
CA VAL A 102 48.28 -46.62 23.62
C VAL A 102 48.87 -45.44 22.86
N LYS A 103 48.37 -45.18 21.65
CA LYS A 103 48.85 -44.05 20.81
C LYS A 103 48.39 -42.69 21.28
N LYS A 104 47.12 -42.52 21.72
CA LYS A 104 46.47 -41.24 22.02
C LYS A 104 46.32 -40.98 23.51
N GLY A 105 46.58 -41.96 24.38
CA GLY A 105 46.34 -41.88 25.83
C GLY A 105 44.93 -42.31 26.20
N GLU A 106 43.92 -42.05 25.36
CA GLU A 106 42.54 -42.46 25.54
C GLU A 106 41.86 -42.82 24.21
N SER A 107 40.85 -43.67 24.25
CA SER A 107 40.00 -43.98 23.12
C SER A 107 38.62 -44.44 23.59
N ASN A 108 37.62 -44.25 22.74
CA ASN A 108 36.26 -44.75 22.97
C ASN A 108 35.83 -45.71 21.85
N TYR A 109 34.98 -46.65 22.20
CA TYR A 109 34.40 -47.62 21.29
C TYR A 109 32.95 -47.91 21.75
N ASN A 110 32.06 -48.17 20.83
CA ASN A 110 30.74 -48.70 21.18
C ASN A 110 30.39 -49.90 20.30
N ASP A 111 29.89 -50.90 20.92
CA ASP A 111 29.14 -51.98 20.33
C ASP A 111 27.64 -51.74 20.60
N LYS A 112 26.74 -52.12 19.75
CA LYS A 112 25.29 -51.80 19.82
C LYS A 112 24.66 -51.67 21.19
N GLU A 113 25.16 -52.37 22.18
CA GLU A 113 24.64 -52.41 23.55
C GLU A 113 25.58 -51.77 24.59
N PHE A 114 26.89 -51.89 24.39
CA PHE A 114 27.91 -51.46 25.36
C PHE A 114 28.75 -50.32 24.79
N TYR A 115 29.06 -49.42 25.69
CA TYR A 115 29.98 -48.31 25.43
C TYR A 115 31.25 -48.57 26.25
N TYR A 116 32.38 -48.34 25.62
CA TYR A 116 33.68 -48.57 26.21
C TYR A 116 34.52 -47.32 26.15
N ILE A 117 35.20 -46.97 27.21
CA ILE A 117 36.25 -45.97 27.22
C ILE A 117 37.50 -46.59 27.86
N GLY A 118 38.63 -46.40 27.21
CA GLY A 118 39.89 -46.88 27.69
C GLY A 118 40.90 -45.77 27.84
N GLN A 119 41.67 -45.82 28.93
CA GLN A 119 42.79 -44.93 29.20
C GLN A 119 44.04 -45.68 29.47
N SER A 120 45.19 -45.21 28.93
CA SER A 120 46.52 -45.79 29.25
C SER A 120 47.16 -45.04 30.43
N PHE A 121 47.79 -45.77 31.31
CA PHE A 121 48.56 -45.22 32.41
C PHE A 121 49.83 -46.03 32.65
N THR A 122 50.83 -45.41 33.28
CA THR A 122 52.08 -46.07 33.64
C THR A 122 52.20 -46.23 35.13
N SER A 123 52.55 -47.45 35.58
CA SER A 123 52.81 -47.81 36.98
C SER A 123 53.93 -48.81 37.02
N ASN A 124 54.86 -48.72 37.99
CA ASN A 124 56.02 -49.62 38.13
C ASN A 124 56.81 -49.87 36.82
N ASN A 125 57.00 -48.83 36.02
CA ASN A 125 57.73 -48.92 34.76
C ASN A 125 57.05 -49.81 33.70
N LYS A 126 55.76 -50.15 33.88
CA LYS A 126 54.90 -50.89 32.93
C LYS A 126 53.72 -50.02 32.55
N THR A 127 53.26 -50.20 31.31
CA THR A 127 52.07 -49.51 30.81
C THR A 127 50.85 -50.41 30.95
N TYR A 128 49.77 -49.85 31.50
CA TYR A 128 48.49 -50.52 31.65
C TYR A 128 47.40 -49.78 30.87
N ILE A 129 46.35 -50.52 30.57
CA ILE A 129 45.13 -49.98 29.97
C ILE A 129 43.99 -50.25 30.96
N ALA A 130 43.33 -49.16 31.44
CA ALA A 130 42.09 -49.24 32.21
C ALA A 130 40.91 -49.02 31.25
N ILE A 131 39.90 -49.88 31.29
CA ILE A 131 38.73 -49.81 30.46
C ILE A 131 37.52 -49.84 31.37
N ALA A 132 36.68 -48.80 31.24
CA ALA A 132 35.33 -48.80 31.83
C ALA A 132 34.33 -49.12 30.72
N SER A 133 33.40 -50.02 31.01
CA SER A 133 32.30 -50.33 30.09
C SER A 133 30.98 -50.33 30.83
N ALA A 134 29.93 -49.85 30.18
CA ALA A 134 28.58 -49.93 30.67
C ALA A 134 27.56 -49.98 29.54
N GLN A 135 26.39 -50.52 29.84
CA GLN A 135 25.26 -50.51 28.92
C GLN A 135 24.52 -49.19 29.05
N ASN A 136 24.31 -48.49 27.91
CA ASN A 136 23.52 -47.25 27.92
C ASN A 136 22.02 -47.56 27.94
N HIS A 137 21.55 -48.09 29.04
CA HIS A 137 20.12 -48.41 29.23
C HIS A 137 19.24 -47.17 29.16
N TYR A 138 19.78 -46.01 29.57
CA TYR A 138 19.11 -44.70 29.48
C TYR A 138 18.85 -44.33 28.02
N VAL A 139 19.81 -44.48 27.11
CA VAL A 139 19.64 -44.15 25.73
C VAL A 139 18.57 -45.03 25.04
N VAL A 140 18.59 -46.33 25.32
CA VAL A 140 17.65 -47.24 24.68
C VAL A 140 16.20 -47.04 25.10
N HIS A 141 15.98 -46.89 26.43
CA HIS A 141 14.59 -46.71 26.96
C HIS A 141 14.04 -45.29 26.74
N TYR A 142 14.83 -44.25 27.02
CA TYR A 142 14.40 -42.87 26.90
C TYR A 142 14.25 -42.42 25.43
N LEU A 143 15.10 -42.92 24.50
CA LEU A 143 14.94 -42.63 23.09
C LEU A 143 13.64 -43.22 22.50
N GLY A 144 13.26 -44.42 22.95
CA GLY A 144 11.97 -45.02 22.59
C GLY A 144 10.79 -44.17 23.07
N TYR A 145 10.85 -43.68 24.31
CA TYR A 145 9.84 -42.79 24.87
C TYR A 145 9.82 -41.42 24.15
N LEU A 146 10.97 -40.82 23.94
CA LEU A 146 11.12 -39.57 23.20
C LEU A 146 10.54 -39.67 21.79
N LYS A 147 10.87 -40.73 21.04
CA LYS A 147 10.34 -40.98 19.71
C LYS A 147 8.79 -41.07 19.71
N ARG A 148 8.22 -41.77 20.69
CA ARG A 148 6.76 -41.90 20.84
C ARG A 148 6.12 -40.53 21.15
N THR A 149 6.72 -39.78 22.09
CA THR A 149 6.25 -38.45 22.46
C THR A 149 6.30 -37.46 21.27
N LEU A 150 7.42 -37.43 20.52
CA LEU A 150 7.55 -36.60 19.35
C LEU A 150 6.53 -36.98 18.25
N MET A 151 6.27 -38.28 18.04
CA MET A 151 5.24 -38.74 17.12
C MET A 151 3.83 -38.29 17.54
N THR A 152 3.47 -38.41 18.82
CA THR A 152 2.16 -37.96 19.29
C THR A 152 2.00 -36.45 19.17
N CYS A 153 3.02 -35.67 19.54
CA CYS A 153 3.04 -34.21 19.34
C CYS A 153 2.90 -33.84 17.87
N MET A 154 3.58 -34.54 16.97
CA MET A 154 3.48 -34.32 15.52
C MET A 154 2.06 -34.55 15.00
N ILE A 155 1.41 -35.65 15.41
CA ILE A 155 0.02 -35.97 15.01
C ILE A 155 -0.94 -34.87 15.50
N LEU A 156 -0.81 -34.45 16.76
CA LEU A 156 -1.63 -33.35 17.31
C LEU A 156 -1.39 -32.03 16.57
N ALA A 157 -0.14 -31.68 16.30
CA ALA A 157 0.22 -30.47 15.57
C ALA A 157 -0.36 -30.47 14.14
N LEU A 158 -0.33 -31.60 13.44
CA LEU A 158 -0.97 -31.74 12.12
C LEU A 158 -2.48 -31.59 12.19
N PHE A 159 -3.12 -32.14 13.23
CA PHE A 159 -4.56 -32.00 13.46
C PHE A 159 -4.96 -30.54 13.68
N PHE A 160 -4.24 -29.84 14.58
CA PHE A 160 -4.48 -28.42 14.83
C PHE A 160 -4.18 -27.55 13.60
N SER A 161 -3.11 -27.85 12.85
CA SER A 161 -2.79 -27.17 11.60
C SER A 161 -3.90 -27.30 10.57
N MET A 162 -4.54 -28.47 10.46
CA MET A 162 -5.67 -28.70 9.57
C MET A 162 -6.87 -27.84 9.95
N ILE A 163 -7.25 -27.81 11.23
CA ILE A 163 -8.37 -26.98 11.74
C ILE A 163 -8.07 -25.49 11.50
N PHE A 164 -6.89 -25.05 11.84
CA PHE A 164 -6.47 -23.65 11.68
C PHE A 164 -6.49 -23.24 10.20
N SER A 165 -5.95 -24.08 9.31
CA SER A 165 -5.96 -23.85 7.86
C SER A 165 -7.39 -23.74 7.29
N PHE A 166 -8.30 -24.58 7.78
CA PHE A 166 -9.71 -24.52 7.37
C PHE A 166 -10.39 -23.23 7.84
N TYR A 167 -10.16 -22.84 9.09
CA TYR A 167 -10.67 -21.59 9.66
C TYR A 167 -10.16 -20.37 8.89
N LEU A 168 -8.84 -20.28 8.66
CA LEU A 168 -8.23 -19.20 7.93
C LEU A 168 -8.75 -19.08 6.49
N SER A 169 -8.90 -20.23 5.82
CA SER A 169 -9.46 -20.30 4.46
C SER A 169 -10.87 -19.75 4.39
N LYS A 170 -11.73 -20.07 5.36
CA LYS A 170 -13.12 -19.63 5.38
C LYS A 170 -13.26 -18.16 5.77
N THR A 171 -12.44 -17.69 6.72
CA THR A 171 -12.60 -16.36 7.33
C THR A 171 -11.88 -15.26 6.57
N LEU A 172 -10.73 -15.56 5.96
CA LEU A 172 -9.93 -14.55 5.26
C LEU A 172 -9.91 -14.75 3.74
N PHE A 173 -9.56 -15.94 3.27
CA PHE A 173 -9.32 -16.13 1.83
C PHE A 173 -10.59 -16.13 0.98
N ARG A 174 -11.66 -16.77 1.42
CA ARG A 174 -12.92 -16.81 0.65
C ARG A 174 -13.55 -15.43 0.45
N PRO A 175 -13.66 -14.57 1.48
CA PRO A 175 -14.14 -13.19 1.30
C PRO A 175 -13.29 -12.38 0.32
N ILE A 176 -11.95 -12.47 0.42
CA ILE A 176 -11.05 -11.77 -0.50
C ILE A 176 -11.29 -12.22 -1.95
N LEU A 177 -11.40 -13.51 -2.20
CA LEU A 177 -11.68 -14.03 -3.55
C LEU A 177 -13.04 -13.58 -4.09
N LYS A 178 -14.06 -13.42 -3.23
CA LYS A 178 -15.35 -12.86 -3.62
C LYS A 178 -15.22 -11.39 -4.03
N ILE A 179 -14.49 -10.59 -3.25
CA ILE A 179 -14.22 -9.18 -3.57
C ILE A 179 -13.51 -9.08 -4.92
N ILE A 180 -12.43 -9.85 -5.14
CA ILE A 180 -11.70 -9.89 -6.41
C ILE A 180 -12.63 -10.26 -7.58
N GLY A 181 -13.50 -11.25 -7.39
CA GLY A 181 -14.49 -11.64 -8.41
C GLY A 181 -15.43 -10.49 -8.76
N LYS A 182 -16.02 -9.85 -7.75
CA LYS A 182 -16.92 -8.69 -7.93
C LYS A 182 -16.22 -7.51 -8.59
N VAL A 183 -14.97 -7.19 -8.19
CA VAL A 183 -14.18 -6.11 -8.81
C VAL A 183 -13.95 -6.37 -10.30
N LYS A 184 -13.71 -7.62 -10.70
CA LYS A 184 -13.54 -7.99 -12.11
C LYS A 184 -14.82 -7.87 -12.95
N GLU A 185 -15.98 -7.94 -12.34
CA GLU A 185 -17.26 -7.75 -12.99
C GLU A 185 -17.57 -6.26 -13.25
N ILE A 186 -16.95 -5.34 -12.50
CA ILE A 186 -17.18 -3.91 -12.64
C ILE A 186 -16.45 -3.40 -13.88
N SER A 187 -17.22 -2.77 -14.77
CA SER A 187 -16.77 -2.17 -16.02
C SER A 187 -17.39 -0.79 -16.21
N SER A 188 -17.06 -0.09 -17.28
CA SER A 188 -17.68 1.20 -17.64
C SER A 188 -19.19 1.10 -17.88
N GLU A 189 -19.72 -0.08 -18.18
CA GLU A 189 -21.15 -0.29 -18.46
C GLU A 189 -21.97 -0.50 -17.19
N ASN A 190 -21.33 -0.90 -16.07
CA ASN A 190 -22.00 -1.25 -14.83
C ASN A 190 -21.34 -0.65 -13.59
N LEU A 191 -20.85 0.56 -13.68
CA LEU A 191 -20.20 1.31 -12.59
C LEU A 191 -21.07 1.51 -11.34
N HIS A 192 -22.41 1.31 -11.46
CA HIS A 192 -23.35 1.37 -10.32
C HIS A 192 -23.23 0.19 -9.34
N LEU A 193 -22.52 -0.88 -9.74
CA LEU A 193 -22.29 -2.02 -8.84
C LEU A 193 -21.41 -1.62 -7.66
N ARG A 194 -21.71 -2.19 -6.50
CA ARG A 194 -20.96 -1.96 -5.27
C ARG A 194 -20.52 -3.28 -4.65
N LEU A 195 -19.43 -3.22 -3.91
CA LEU A 195 -18.97 -4.33 -3.10
C LEU A 195 -19.80 -4.40 -1.82
N GLU A 196 -20.18 -5.62 -1.42
CA GLU A 196 -20.95 -5.87 -0.22
C GLU A 196 -20.03 -5.97 1.02
N SER A 197 -20.47 -5.41 2.14
CA SER A 197 -19.79 -5.54 3.42
C SER A 197 -19.71 -7.00 3.86
N GLN A 198 -18.59 -7.39 4.45
CA GLN A 198 -18.32 -8.73 4.93
C GLN A 198 -18.54 -8.79 6.45
N PRO A 199 -19.57 -9.54 6.94
CA PRO A 199 -19.85 -9.61 8.37
C PRO A 199 -18.65 -10.20 9.14
N GLY A 200 -18.27 -9.51 10.23
CA GLY A 200 -17.26 -10.00 11.16
C GLY A 200 -15.80 -9.70 10.80
N ASN A 201 -15.53 -8.88 9.77
CA ASN A 201 -14.16 -8.51 9.41
C ASN A 201 -14.06 -7.01 9.16
N LYS A 202 -13.58 -6.25 10.18
CA LYS A 202 -13.53 -4.79 10.16
C LYS A 202 -12.56 -4.27 9.08
N GLU A 203 -11.42 -4.91 8.94
CA GLU A 203 -10.37 -4.51 8.00
C GLU A 203 -10.80 -4.71 6.54
N LEU A 204 -11.52 -5.80 6.27
CA LEU A 204 -12.09 -6.03 4.93
C LEU A 204 -13.23 -5.04 4.62
N ASN A 205 -14.02 -4.64 5.62
CA ASN A 205 -15.07 -3.64 5.42
C ASN A 205 -14.49 -2.26 5.12
N GLU A 206 -13.43 -1.84 5.81
CA GLU A 206 -12.72 -0.60 5.52
C GLU A 206 -12.17 -0.57 4.08
N LEU A 207 -11.64 -1.73 3.61
CA LEU A 207 -11.22 -1.88 2.21
C LEU A 207 -12.40 -1.78 1.25
N VAL A 208 -13.54 -2.42 1.54
CA VAL A 208 -14.77 -2.37 0.73
C VAL A 208 -15.30 -0.94 0.65
N ASP A 209 -15.36 -0.22 1.78
CA ASP A 209 -15.84 1.15 1.84
C ASP A 209 -14.94 2.09 1.03
N THR A 210 -13.61 1.97 1.20
CA THR A 210 -12.64 2.75 0.42
C THR A 210 -12.78 2.50 -1.09
N PHE A 211 -13.01 1.24 -1.47
CA PHE A 211 -13.21 0.88 -2.88
C PHE A 211 -14.55 1.42 -3.42
N ASN A 212 -15.62 1.33 -2.64
CA ASN A 212 -16.92 1.89 -3.02
C ASN A 212 -16.88 3.42 -3.16
N ASP A 213 -16.14 4.11 -2.29
CA ASP A 213 -15.90 5.55 -2.41
C ASP A 213 -15.15 5.91 -3.70
N MET A 214 -14.14 5.11 -4.07
CA MET A 214 -13.46 5.26 -5.35
C MET A 214 -14.42 5.03 -6.53
N LEU A 215 -15.26 3.99 -6.48
CA LEU A 215 -16.28 3.74 -7.50
C LEU A 215 -17.28 4.89 -7.62
N ASN A 216 -17.75 5.46 -6.50
CA ASN A 216 -18.64 6.64 -6.51
C ASN A 216 -18.00 7.81 -7.26
N ARG A 217 -16.72 8.07 -7.01
CA ARG A 217 -15.98 9.15 -7.69
C ARG A 217 -15.83 8.89 -9.18
N ILE A 218 -15.56 7.64 -9.59
CA ILE A 218 -15.44 7.25 -11.01
C ILE A 218 -16.80 7.36 -11.70
N GLU A 219 -17.87 6.82 -11.09
CA GLU A 219 -19.23 6.88 -11.63
C GLU A 219 -19.69 8.32 -11.85
N THR A 220 -19.57 9.18 -10.83
CA THR A 220 -19.90 10.61 -10.93
C THR A 220 -19.10 11.31 -12.05
N SER A 221 -17.81 10.98 -12.18
CA SER A 221 -16.96 11.53 -13.24
C SER A 221 -17.41 11.06 -14.62
N PHE A 222 -17.76 9.77 -14.76
CA PHE A 222 -18.21 9.16 -16.02
C PHE A 222 -19.59 9.69 -16.44
N GLU A 223 -20.53 9.84 -15.50
CA GLU A 223 -21.84 10.45 -15.74
C GLU A 223 -21.68 11.91 -16.20
N THR A 224 -20.85 12.68 -15.52
CA THR A 224 -20.56 14.07 -15.92
C THR A 224 -19.99 14.14 -17.34
N GLN A 225 -19.09 13.20 -17.69
CA GLN A 225 -18.52 13.11 -19.02
C GLN A 225 -19.57 12.76 -20.10
N ASN A 226 -20.45 11.79 -19.80
CA ASN A 226 -21.52 11.40 -20.74
C ASN A 226 -22.53 12.52 -20.95
N HIS A 227 -22.93 13.22 -19.87
CA HIS A 227 -23.78 14.40 -19.98
C HIS A 227 -23.12 15.50 -20.82
N LEU A 228 -21.81 15.73 -20.64
CA LEU A 228 -21.06 16.68 -21.46
C LEU A 228 -21.13 16.30 -22.93
N ILE A 229 -20.85 15.04 -23.30
CA ILE A 229 -20.87 14.58 -24.71
C ILE A 229 -22.27 14.71 -25.31
N GLY A 230 -23.31 14.34 -24.56
CA GLY A 230 -24.69 14.48 -24.99
C GLY A 230 -25.07 15.94 -25.28
N ASN A 231 -24.80 16.84 -24.34
CA ASN A 231 -25.10 18.27 -24.47
C ASN A 231 -24.31 18.91 -25.61
N VAL A 232 -23.01 18.57 -25.74
CA VAL A 232 -22.16 19.02 -26.85
C VAL A 232 -22.73 18.64 -28.18
N SER A 233 -23.12 17.38 -28.35
CA SER A 233 -23.66 16.88 -29.61
C SER A 233 -24.92 17.64 -30.04
N HIS A 234 -25.78 17.94 -29.06
CA HIS A 234 -27.01 18.69 -29.30
C HIS A 234 -26.73 20.16 -29.64
N GLU A 235 -25.82 20.80 -28.89
CA GLU A 235 -25.47 22.21 -29.07
C GLU A 235 -24.65 22.52 -30.35
N LEU A 236 -23.93 21.53 -30.90
CA LEU A 236 -23.25 21.66 -32.19
C LEU A 236 -24.19 21.37 -33.37
N ARG A 237 -25.15 20.45 -33.22
CA ARG A 237 -26.10 20.10 -34.25
C ARG A 237 -27.00 21.24 -34.67
N THR A 238 -27.47 22.05 -33.71
CA THR A 238 -28.41 23.15 -33.96
C THR A 238 -27.88 24.21 -34.97
N PRO A 239 -26.69 24.84 -34.72
CA PRO A 239 -26.14 25.80 -35.69
C PRO A 239 -25.76 25.14 -37.01
N LEU A 240 -25.27 23.89 -36.99
CA LEU A 240 -24.96 23.15 -38.22
C LEU A 240 -26.19 22.91 -39.06
N THR A 241 -27.32 22.54 -38.45
CA THR A 241 -28.60 22.35 -39.17
C THR A 241 -29.10 23.68 -39.73
N SER A 242 -28.93 24.79 -39.01
CA SER A 242 -29.27 26.14 -39.51
C SER A 242 -28.43 26.52 -40.73
N ILE A 243 -27.10 26.32 -40.69
CA ILE A 243 -26.18 26.56 -41.81
C ILE A 243 -26.60 25.74 -43.02
N MET A 244 -26.85 24.45 -42.83
CA MET A 244 -27.24 23.54 -43.91
C MET A 244 -28.61 23.95 -44.51
N GLY A 245 -29.59 24.30 -43.66
CA GLY A 245 -30.91 24.70 -44.07
C GLY A 245 -30.89 26.01 -44.88
N GLU A 246 -30.16 27.02 -44.43
CA GLU A 246 -30.02 28.30 -45.18
C GLU A 246 -29.33 28.09 -46.53
N ALA A 247 -28.27 27.23 -46.54
CA ALA A 247 -27.59 26.89 -47.79
C ALA A 247 -28.51 26.12 -48.77
N ASP A 248 -29.27 25.15 -48.28
CA ASP A 248 -30.21 24.35 -49.10
C ASP A 248 -31.34 25.22 -49.70
N VAL A 249 -31.91 26.11 -48.86
CA VAL A 249 -32.94 27.08 -49.33
C VAL A 249 -32.36 28.03 -50.37
N ALA A 250 -31.14 28.51 -50.20
CA ALA A 250 -30.48 29.38 -51.16
C ALA A 250 -30.16 28.68 -52.48
N LEU A 251 -29.91 27.37 -52.48
CA LEU A 251 -29.58 26.56 -53.64
C LEU A 251 -30.82 26.03 -54.35
N SER A 252 -31.99 25.96 -53.70
CA SER A 252 -33.19 25.31 -54.24
C SER A 252 -33.84 26.07 -55.42
N ILE A 253 -33.79 27.41 -55.41
CA ILE A 253 -34.33 28.28 -56.44
C ILE A 253 -33.44 29.51 -56.59
N PRO A 254 -33.31 30.07 -57.86
CA PRO A 254 -32.60 31.32 -58.10
C PRO A 254 -33.17 32.46 -57.26
N ARG A 255 -32.28 33.26 -56.60
CA ARG A 255 -32.61 34.39 -55.76
C ARG A 255 -31.91 35.65 -56.19
N SER A 256 -32.32 36.80 -55.66
CA SER A 256 -31.62 38.05 -55.90
C SER A 256 -30.23 38.05 -55.29
N LYS A 257 -29.34 38.90 -55.75
CA LYS A 257 -27.99 39.07 -55.22
C LYS A 257 -28.03 39.46 -53.72
N GLU A 258 -28.96 40.33 -53.40
CA GLU A 258 -29.17 40.84 -52.03
C GLU A 258 -29.56 39.67 -51.11
N HIS A 259 -30.46 38.81 -51.53
CA HIS A 259 -30.87 37.63 -50.75
C HIS A 259 -29.73 36.64 -50.54
N TYR A 260 -28.88 36.40 -51.54
CA TYR A 260 -27.67 35.57 -51.37
C TYR A 260 -26.69 36.20 -50.38
N GLN A 261 -26.54 37.55 -50.40
CA GLN A 261 -25.70 38.25 -49.41
C GLN A 261 -26.24 38.11 -48.00
N GLU A 262 -27.54 38.26 -47.75
CA GLU A 262 -28.18 38.03 -46.47
C GLU A 262 -28.00 36.59 -45.96
N THR A 263 -28.25 35.60 -46.83
CA THR A 263 -28.07 34.19 -46.48
C THR A 263 -26.61 33.87 -46.11
N LEU A 264 -25.65 34.36 -46.91
CA LEU A 264 -24.23 34.18 -46.59
C LEU A 264 -23.82 34.83 -45.28
N GLN A 265 -24.43 36.00 -44.94
CA GLN A 265 -24.18 36.65 -43.66
C GLN A 265 -24.75 35.83 -42.49
N ILE A 266 -25.91 35.20 -42.65
CA ILE A 266 -26.51 34.30 -41.65
C ILE A 266 -25.63 33.09 -41.45
N ILE A 267 -25.18 32.44 -42.55
CA ILE A 267 -24.29 31.28 -42.51
C ILE A 267 -22.97 31.64 -41.82
N LEU A 268 -22.37 32.78 -42.13
CA LEU A 268 -21.13 33.24 -41.50
C LEU A 268 -21.31 33.45 -40.01
N ASN A 269 -22.38 34.12 -39.62
CA ASN A 269 -22.68 34.36 -38.19
C ASN A 269 -22.86 33.03 -37.41
N GLU A 270 -23.57 32.05 -37.99
CA GLU A 270 -23.75 30.74 -37.37
C GLU A 270 -22.44 29.93 -37.29
N ALA A 271 -21.59 30.03 -38.33
CA ALA A 271 -20.27 29.40 -38.35
C ALA A 271 -19.33 30.01 -37.27
N GLU A 272 -19.34 31.34 -37.09
CA GLU A 272 -18.58 32.01 -36.03
C GLU A 272 -19.05 31.60 -34.64
N LYS A 273 -20.38 31.47 -34.42
CA LYS A 273 -20.95 30.95 -33.17
C LYS A 273 -20.49 29.53 -32.89
N LEU A 274 -20.45 28.66 -33.92
CA LEU A 274 -19.98 27.28 -33.83
C LEU A 274 -18.51 27.22 -33.46
N ASP A 275 -17.65 28.03 -34.12
CA ASP A 275 -16.21 28.11 -33.81
C ASP A 275 -15.96 28.51 -32.33
N LYS A 276 -16.68 29.53 -31.86
CA LYS A 276 -16.61 29.96 -30.44
C LYS A 276 -17.01 28.85 -29.48
N LYS A 277 -18.09 28.08 -29.79
CA LYS A 277 -18.52 26.93 -29.00
C LYS A 277 -17.46 25.82 -28.98
N ILE A 278 -16.87 25.47 -30.11
CA ILE A 278 -15.82 24.45 -30.22
C ILE A 278 -14.57 24.86 -29.42
N LYS A 279 -14.10 26.10 -29.54
CA LYS A 279 -12.94 26.60 -28.78
C LYS A 279 -13.16 26.52 -27.29
N ALA A 280 -14.32 26.93 -26.80
CA ALA A 280 -14.66 26.84 -25.39
C ALA A 280 -14.76 25.40 -24.89
N LEU A 281 -15.26 24.50 -25.71
CA LEU A 281 -15.31 23.07 -25.40
C LEU A 281 -13.91 22.43 -25.28
N LEU A 282 -13.03 22.72 -26.24
CA LEU A 282 -11.64 22.26 -26.19
C LEU A 282 -10.95 22.75 -24.93
N MET A 283 -11.24 23.98 -24.50
CA MET A 283 -10.69 24.53 -23.26
C MET A 283 -11.22 23.84 -22.01
N ILE A 284 -12.52 23.48 -21.97
CA ILE A 284 -13.09 22.67 -20.87
C ILE A 284 -12.42 21.28 -20.84
N ALA A 285 -12.24 20.63 -22.00
CA ALA A 285 -11.60 19.33 -22.10
C ALA A 285 -10.13 19.37 -21.60
N GLN A 286 -9.38 20.37 -22.04
CA GLN A 286 -7.98 20.55 -21.64
C GLN A 286 -7.81 20.87 -20.15
N THR A 287 -8.73 21.64 -19.58
CA THR A 287 -8.70 21.99 -18.14
C THR A 287 -9.33 20.93 -17.24
N GLY A 288 -10.21 20.06 -17.76
CA GLY A 288 -10.96 19.08 -16.98
C GLY A 288 -10.30 17.70 -16.86
N PHE A 289 -9.56 17.23 -17.86
CA PHE A 289 -9.14 15.83 -17.95
C PHE A 289 -7.64 15.57 -17.67
N ASP A 290 -6.75 16.49 -17.99
CA ASP A 290 -5.32 16.15 -17.95
C ASP A 290 -4.54 16.72 -16.76
N GLY A 291 -5.05 17.71 -16.03
CA GLY A 291 -4.34 18.30 -14.87
C GLY A 291 -2.92 18.83 -15.16
N LYS A 292 -2.43 18.66 -16.40
CA LYS A 292 -1.10 19.10 -16.84
C LYS A 292 -1.17 20.54 -17.29
N ILE A 293 -1.21 21.45 -16.33
CA ILE A 293 -0.99 22.87 -16.66
C ILE A 293 0.50 23.02 -16.98
N GLN A 294 0.74 23.43 -18.22
CA GLN A 294 2.07 23.81 -18.67
C GLN A 294 2.52 25.04 -17.92
N LYS A 295 3.27 25.00 -16.91
CA LYS A 295 3.88 26.12 -16.19
C LYS A 295 2.96 26.84 -15.20
N MET A 296 3.18 26.55 -13.91
CA MET A 296 2.62 27.29 -12.79
C MET A 296 3.64 28.31 -12.31
N ASP A 297 3.35 29.60 -12.49
CA ASP A 297 4.20 30.69 -12.05
C ASP A 297 3.59 31.41 -10.84
N LYS A 298 4.30 32.41 -10.32
CA LYS A 298 3.80 33.29 -9.24
C LYS A 298 2.96 34.41 -9.86
N VAL A 299 1.66 34.36 -9.66
CA VAL A 299 0.72 35.36 -10.18
C VAL A 299 0.32 36.32 -9.07
N ARG A 300 0.37 37.63 -9.34
CA ARG A 300 -0.13 38.69 -8.46
C ARG A 300 -1.59 38.98 -8.80
N MET A 301 -2.50 38.62 -7.90
CA MET A 301 -3.94 38.70 -8.16
C MET A 301 -4.46 40.15 -8.28
N ASP A 302 -3.83 41.12 -7.62
CA ASP A 302 -4.16 42.53 -7.79
C ASP A 302 -3.85 43.02 -9.22
N GLN A 303 -2.69 42.69 -9.74
CA GLN A 303 -2.30 43.05 -11.12
C GLN A 303 -3.17 42.35 -12.15
N LEU A 304 -3.40 41.05 -11.97
CA LEU A 304 -4.27 40.25 -12.84
C LEU A 304 -5.69 40.85 -12.91
N LEU A 305 -6.29 41.20 -11.78
CA LEU A 305 -7.66 41.76 -11.76
C LEU A 305 -7.73 43.12 -12.44
N TRP A 306 -6.73 43.99 -12.28
CA TRP A 306 -6.65 45.24 -13.03
C TRP A 306 -6.61 45.03 -14.54
N ASP A 307 -5.76 44.09 -15.01
CA ASP A 307 -5.65 43.75 -16.42
C ASP A 307 -6.96 43.16 -17.00
N VAL A 308 -7.64 42.30 -16.22
CA VAL A 308 -8.95 41.77 -16.58
C VAL A 308 -10.01 42.87 -16.71
N ILE A 309 -10.05 43.83 -15.77
CA ILE A 309 -11.01 44.93 -15.78
C ILE A 309 -10.75 45.85 -16.97
N GLU A 310 -9.49 46.19 -17.23
CA GLU A 310 -9.10 46.99 -18.40
C GLU A 310 -9.54 46.31 -19.71
N THR A 311 -9.22 44.98 -19.83
CA THR A 311 -9.58 44.19 -20.98
C THR A 311 -11.12 44.11 -21.17
N ALA A 312 -11.87 43.89 -20.10
CA ALA A 312 -13.34 43.89 -20.14
C ALA A 312 -13.93 45.21 -20.59
N THR A 313 -13.37 46.32 -20.13
CA THR A 313 -13.83 47.69 -20.52
C THR A 313 -13.45 47.98 -21.95
N ARG A 314 -12.28 47.56 -22.45
CA ARG A 314 -11.84 47.73 -23.83
C ARG A 314 -12.72 46.93 -24.82
N ILE A 315 -13.13 45.70 -24.46
CA ILE A 315 -13.99 44.86 -25.30
C ILE A 315 -15.42 45.47 -25.41
N ASN A 316 -15.95 45.98 -24.31
CA ASN A 316 -17.25 46.65 -24.29
C ASN A 316 -17.24 47.86 -23.38
N ALA A 317 -17.26 49.03 -23.96
CA ALA A 317 -17.26 50.31 -23.23
C ALA A 317 -18.48 50.52 -22.29
N LYS A 318 -19.53 49.70 -22.39
CA LYS A 318 -20.66 49.69 -21.47
C LYS A 318 -20.37 48.97 -20.17
N ASN A 319 -19.33 48.14 -20.10
CA ASN A 319 -18.96 47.45 -18.88
C ASN A 319 -18.54 48.43 -17.78
N ASN A 320 -19.26 48.40 -16.67
CA ASN A 320 -19.02 49.26 -15.53
C ASN A 320 -18.51 48.40 -14.36
N VAL A 321 -17.18 48.31 -14.21
CA VAL A 321 -16.56 47.49 -13.18
C VAL A 321 -15.81 48.39 -12.21
N PHE A 322 -16.12 48.26 -10.93
CA PHE A 322 -15.50 48.99 -9.83
C PHE A 322 -14.63 48.09 -8.99
N MET A 323 -13.32 48.41 -8.93
CA MET A 323 -12.38 47.68 -8.07
C MET A 323 -12.38 48.30 -6.66
N ASP A 324 -12.82 47.50 -5.69
CA ASP A 324 -12.80 47.87 -4.27
C ASP A 324 -11.51 47.37 -3.63
N ILE A 325 -10.67 48.31 -3.25
CA ILE A 325 -9.36 48.07 -2.63
C ILE A 325 -9.36 48.15 -1.12
N SER A 326 -10.52 48.33 -0.48
CA SER A 326 -10.64 48.56 0.97
C SER A 326 -10.19 47.37 1.82
N MET A 327 -10.13 46.15 1.23
CA MET A 327 -9.74 44.90 1.90
C MET A 327 -8.32 44.44 1.53
N LEU A 328 -7.54 45.27 0.81
CA LEU A 328 -6.18 44.91 0.45
C LEU A 328 -5.28 44.80 1.69
N PRO A 329 -4.45 43.73 1.78
CA PRO A 329 -3.51 43.59 2.88
C PRO A 329 -2.33 44.56 2.74
N ASP A 330 -1.76 45.01 3.86
CA ASP A 330 -0.58 45.86 3.90
C ASP A 330 0.65 45.17 3.22
N ASN A 331 0.70 43.85 3.27
CA ASN A 331 1.78 43.08 2.65
C ASN A 331 1.36 42.54 1.27
N PRO A 332 1.91 43.08 0.16
CA PRO A 332 1.57 42.63 -1.19
C PRO A 332 1.96 41.15 -1.48
N LYS A 333 2.86 40.55 -0.68
CA LYS A 333 3.24 39.15 -0.84
C LYS A 333 2.08 38.21 -0.57
N LYS A 334 1.10 38.61 0.25
CA LYS A 334 -0.13 37.86 0.55
C LYS A 334 -1.11 37.80 -0.63
N LEU A 335 -0.89 38.57 -1.71
CA LEU A 335 -1.72 38.54 -2.92
C LEU A 335 -1.14 37.64 -4.02
N LYS A 336 -0.11 36.86 -3.72
CA LYS A 336 0.50 35.94 -4.69
C LYS A 336 -0.10 34.55 -4.61
N VAL A 337 -0.48 34.03 -5.76
CA VAL A 337 -1.04 32.69 -5.95
C VAL A 337 -0.12 31.92 -6.93
N GLN A 338 -0.02 30.62 -6.75
CA GLN A 338 0.65 29.76 -7.73
C GLN A 338 -0.34 29.41 -8.85
N GLY A 339 -0.03 29.77 -10.09
CA GLY A 339 -0.96 29.53 -11.17
C GLY A 339 -0.44 29.89 -12.56
N ASN A 340 -1.28 29.60 -13.55
CA ASN A 340 -1.11 30.04 -14.93
C ASN A 340 -1.89 31.36 -15.12
N GLU A 341 -1.18 32.45 -15.38
CA GLU A 341 -1.73 33.79 -15.49
C GLU A 341 -2.84 33.88 -16.56
N GLN A 342 -2.61 33.26 -17.74
CA GLN A 342 -3.57 33.30 -18.85
C GLN A 342 -4.90 32.59 -18.49
N LEU A 343 -4.82 31.44 -17.83
CA LEU A 343 -6.00 30.70 -17.40
C LEU A 343 -6.74 31.45 -16.31
N LEU A 344 -6.02 31.99 -15.30
CA LEU A 344 -6.63 32.78 -14.23
C LEU A 344 -7.29 34.05 -14.79
N HIS A 345 -6.63 34.74 -15.74
CA HIS A 345 -7.21 35.88 -16.45
C HIS A 345 -8.53 35.50 -17.13
N LEU A 346 -8.54 34.37 -17.86
CA LEU A 346 -9.72 33.87 -18.52
C LEU A 346 -10.87 33.56 -17.53
N ALA A 347 -10.57 32.93 -16.40
CA ALA A 347 -11.57 32.62 -15.39
C ALA A 347 -12.20 33.90 -14.80
N MET A 348 -11.36 34.88 -14.42
CA MET A 348 -11.83 36.15 -13.90
C MET A 348 -12.63 36.93 -14.94
N ALA A 349 -12.18 36.97 -16.20
CA ALA A 349 -12.87 37.63 -17.30
C ALA A 349 -14.26 37.02 -17.55
N ASN A 350 -14.40 35.69 -17.51
CA ASN A 350 -15.71 35.03 -17.65
C ASN A 350 -16.68 35.43 -16.55
N ILE A 351 -16.23 35.50 -15.30
CA ILE A 351 -17.09 35.84 -14.16
C ILE A 351 -17.48 37.33 -14.18
N ILE A 352 -16.51 38.22 -14.44
CA ILE A 352 -16.77 39.69 -14.49
C ILE A 352 -17.70 40.01 -15.68
N ASN A 353 -17.43 39.43 -16.87
CA ASN A 353 -18.31 39.66 -18.03
C ASN A 353 -19.72 39.11 -17.81
N ASN A 354 -19.90 38.01 -17.10
CA ASN A 354 -21.23 37.54 -16.69
C ASN A 354 -21.91 38.53 -15.78
N GLY A 355 -21.22 39.06 -14.78
CA GLY A 355 -21.73 40.09 -13.89
C GLY A 355 -22.21 41.36 -14.66
N CYS A 356 -21.37 41.87 -15.59
CA CYS A 356 -21.74 43.03 -16.41
C CYS A 356 -22.95 42.74 -17.29
N LYS A 357 -22.96 41.59 -17.95
CA LYS A 357 -24.03 41.20 -18.86
C LYS A 357 -25.37 41.01 -18.20
N TYR A 358 -25.43 40.26 -17.09
CA TYR A 358 -26.68 39.91 -16.42
C TYR A 358 -27.18 41.01 -15.48
N SER A 359 -26.36 42.02 -15.18
CA SER A 359 -26.76 43.24 -14.50
C SER A 359 -27.24 44.35 -15.49
N ASN A 360 -27.34 44.03 -16.77
CA ASN A 360 -27.64 45.05 -17.82
C ASN A 360 -26.65 46.23 -17.74
N PHE A 361 -25.34 45.89 -17.58
CA PHE A 361 -24.21 46.83 -17.50
C PHE A 361 -24.27 47.79 -16.27
N GLN A 362 -25.05 47.47 -15.25
CA GLN A 362 -24.95 48.15 -13.97
C GLN A 362 -23.57 47.86 -13.34
N GLN A 363 -23.23 48.64 -12.30
CA GLN A 363 -21.92 48.51 -11.66
C GLN A 363 -21.70 47.11 -11.06
N VAL A 364 -20.61 46.45 -11.49
CA VAL A 364 -20.10 45.21 -10.91
C VAL A 364 -18.98 45.57 -9.95
N LYS A 365 -19.09 45.15 -8.69
CA LYS A 365 -18.08 45.41 -7.66
C LYS A 365 -17.14 44.21 -7.56
N VAL A 366 -15.83 44.42 -7.74
CA VAL A 366 -14.78 43.45 -7.54
C VAL A 366 -13.97 43.83 -6.31
N SER A 367 -14.00 43.01 -5.27
CA SER A 367 -13.24 43.23 -4.04
C SER A 367 -12.13 42.17 -3.93
N LEU A 368 -10.95 42.60 -3.50
CA LEU A 368 -9.78 41.71 -3.29
C LEU A 368 -9.27 41.85 -1.87
N GLY A 369 -9.07 40.73 -1.20
CA GLY A 369 -8.52 40.67 0.16
C GLY A 369 -7.70 39.43 0.39
N ALA A 370 -6.98 39.36 1.50
CA ALA A 370 -6.24 38.19 1.90
C ALA A 370 -6.27 37.98 3.42
N THR A 371 -6.28 36.74 3.83
CA THR A 371 -6.00 36.30 5.21
C THR A 371 -4.55 35.86 5.34
N ASP A 372 -4.21 35.08 6.35
CA ASP A 372 -2.86 34.52 6.48
C ASP A 372 -2.63 33.36 5.49
N ASP A 373 -3.67 32.63 5.10
CA ASP A 373 -3.56 31.41 4.31
C ASP A 373 -4.16 31.53 2.89
N HIS A 374 -5.10 32.47 2.67
CA HIS A 374 -5.87 32.53 1.44
C HIS A 374 -6.03 33.94 0.89
N VAL A 375 -6.03 34.04 -0.45
CA VAL A 375 -6.48 35.21 -1.20
C VAL A 375 -7.96 35.04 -1.50
N TYR A 376 -8.76 36.10 -1.28
CA TYR A 376 -10.19 36.15 -1.53
C TYR A 376 -10.52 37.19 -2.60
N ILE A 377 -11.31 36.77 -3.58
CA ILE A 377 -11.89 37.67 -4.59
C ILE A 377 -13.40 37.55 -4.52
N ILE A 378 -14.06 38.69 -4.41
CA ILE A 378 -15.52 38.74 -4.35
C ILE A 378 -16.00 39.63 -5.51
N ILE A 379 -16.81 39.03 -6.40
CA ILE A 379 -17.39 39.71 -7.56
C ILE A 379 -18.90 39.74 -7.31
N LYS A 380 -19.45 40.97 -7.19
CA LYS A 380 -20.87 41.20 -6.88
C LYS A 380 -21.52 42.03 -7.98
N ASP A 381 -22.64 41.56 -8.49
CA ASP A 381 -23.52 42.27 -9.41
C ASP A 381 -24.92 42.47 -8.77
N SER A 382 -25.68 43.39 -9.32
CA SER A 382 -27.07 43.64 -8.98
C SER A 382 -28.01 43.27 -10.13
N GLY A 383 -27.73 42.15 -10.78
CA GLY A 383 -28.42 41.67 -11.97
C GLY A 383 -29.71 40.89 -11.67
N ILE A 384 -30.11 40.12 -12.69
CA ILE A 384 -31.36 39.32 -12.64
C ILE A 384 -31.28 38.17 -11.64
N GLY A 385 -30.10 37.85 -11.11
CA GLY A 385 -29.89 36.70 -10.23
C GLY A 385 -30.19 35.35 -10.91
N ILE A 386 -30.20 34.31 -10.09
CA ILE A 386 -30.43 32.93 -10.51
C ILE A 386 -31.56 32.34 -9.66
N PRO A 387 -32.56 31.66 -10.25
CA PRO A 387 -33.59 30.96 -9.49
C PRO A 387 -33.01 29.86 -8.59
N ASP A 388 -33.45 29.74 -7.37
CA ASP A 388 -32.95 28.79 -6.36
C ASP A 388 -33.03 27.32 -6.87
N SER A 389 -34.08 26.97 -7.60
CA SER A 389 -34.27 25.63 -8.18
C SER A 389 -33.23 25.23 -9.27
N GLU A 390 -32.47 26.21 -9.74
CA GLU A 390 -31.50 26.02 -10.83
C GLU A 390 -30.07 26.18 -10.37
N MET A 391 -29.81 26.52 -9.11
CA MET A 391 -28.48 26.75 -8.53
C MET A 391 -27.55 25.55 -8.66
N ASP A 392 -28.05 24.33 -8.54
CA ASP A 392 -27.24 23.09 -8.67
C ASP A 392 -26.72 22.87 -10.09
N LYS A 393 -27.42 23.44 -11.10
CA LYS A 393 -27.13 23.23 -12.53
C LYS A 393 -26.23 24.28 -13.16
N ILE A 394 -25.92 25.39 -12.46
CA ILE A 394 -25.14 26.51 -13.03
C ILE A 394 -23.72 26.12 -13.47
N TYR A 395 -23.25 24.99 -12.97
CA TYR A 395 -21.92 24.44 -13.31
C TYR A 395 -21.97 23.42 -14.45
N ASP A 396 -23.16 23.05 -14.90
CA ASP A 396 -23.30 22.14 -16.04
C ASP A 396 -22.96 22.88 -17.34
N PRO A 397 -22.05 22.37 -18.15
CA PRO A 397 -21.72 22.96 -19.43
C PRO A 397 -22.98 23.09 -20.31
N PHE A 398 -23.12 24.24 -20.96
CA PHE A 398 -24.26 24.64 -21.82
C PHE A 398 -25.59 24.92 -21.07
N PHE A 399 -25.64 24.71 -19.75
CA PHE A 399 -26.82 25.10 -18.99
C PHE A 399 -26.97 26.61 -18.97
N ARG A 400 -28.20 27.07 -19.09
CA ARG A 400 -28.59 28.48 -18.99
C ARG A 400 -29.85 28.57 -18.14
N ALA A 401 -29.83 29.43 -17.14
CA ALA A 401 -30.99 29.66 -16.31
C ALA A 401 -32.18 30.19 -17.13
N SER A 402 -33.38 29.79 -16.72
CA SER A 402 -34.63 30.06 -17.44
C SER A 402 -34.89 31.57 -17.68
N ASN A 403 -34.41 32.42 -16.74
CA ASN A 403 -34.50 33.86 -16.80
C ASN A 403 -33.47 34.57 -17.69
N THR A 404 -32.56 33.78 -18.34
CA THR A 404 -31.47 34.34 -19.18
C THR A 404 -31.78 34.33 -20.70
N LYS A 405 -33.02 34.06 -21.12
CA LYS A 405 -33.39 33.90 -22.56
C LYS A 405 -33.04 35.12 -23.41
N ASN A 406 -33.16 36.32 -22.87
CA ASN A 406 -32.89 37.58 -23.56
C ASN A 406 -31.41 37.99 -23.57
N TYR A 407 -30.53 37.20 -22.97
CA TYR A 407 -29.10 37.50 -22.92
C TYR A 407 -28.34 36.52 -23.82
N GLU A 408 -27.40 37.01 -24.61
CA GLU A 408 -26.54 36.16 -25.43
C GLU A 408 -25.61 35.35 -24.57
N GLY A 409 -25.29 34.09 -24.95
CA GLY A 409 -24.28 33.28 -24.28
C GLY A 409 -24.54 31.78 -24.41
N TYR A 410 -23.50 31.00 -24.20
CA TYR A 410 -23.47 29.56 -24.45
C TYR A 410 -23.53 28.69 -23.21
N GLY A 411 -23.56 29.25 -22.00
CA GLY A 411 -23.58 28.48 -20.73
C GLY A 411 -22.26 27.79 -20.43
N ILE A 412 -21.12 28.29 -20.94
CA ILE A 412 -19.79 27.65 -20.82
C ILE A 412 -18.89 28.42 -19.82
N GLY A 413 -19.11 29.72 -19.65
CA GLY A 413 -18.18 30.60 -18.93
C GLY A 413 -17.99 30.22 -17.46
N LEU A 414 -19.07 29.97 -16.71
CA LEU A 414 -19.00 29.64 -15.29
C LEU A 414 -18.43 28.22 -15.04
N PRO A 415 -18.84 27.17 -15.77
CA PRO A 415 -18.19 25.85 -15.71
C PRO A 415 -16.69 25.91 -15.98
N LEU A 416 -16.27 26.65 -17.01
CA LEU A 416 -14.85 26.84 -17.35
C LEU A 416 -14.09 27.56 -16.22
N ALA A 417 -14.66 28.66 -15.70
CA ALA A 417 -14.06 29.39 -14.59
C ALA A 417 -13.89 28.48 -13.34
N ARG A 418 -14.91 27.69 -12.99
CA ARG A 418 -14.84 26.73 -11.88
C ARG A 418 -13.72 25.71 -12.09
N ASN A 419 -13.59 25.12 -13.27
CA ASN A 419 -12.53 24.17 -13.59
C ASN A 419 -11.14 24.81 -13.45
N ILE A 420 -10.95 26.00 -14.02
CA ILE A 420 -9.70 26.74 -13.91
C ILE A 420 -9.36 27.02 -12.44
N ILE A 421 -10.30 27.50 -11.65
CA ILE A 421 -10.07 27.79 -10.22
C ILE A 421 -9.69 26.52 -9.46
N ARG A 422 -10.37 25.40 -9.73
CA ARG A 422 -10.10 24.10 -9.09
C ARG A 422 -8.69 23.55 -9.40
N ILE A 423 -8.22 23.66 -10.65
CA ILE A 423 -6.85 23.20 -10.99
C ILE A 423 -5.77 24.09 -10.38
N HIS A 424 -6.10 25.29 -9.92
CA HIS A 424 -5.25 26.17 -9.14
C HIS A 424 -5.46 26.00 -7.62
N ASN A 425 -6.02 24.87 -7.18
CA ASN A 425 -6.35 24.56 -5.78
C ASN A 425 -7.26 25.61 -5.12
N GLY A 426 -8.01 26.35 -5.93
CA GLY A 426 -8.97 27.33 -5.45
C GLY A 426 -10.39 26.76 -5.31
N GLU A 427 -11.24 27.52 -4.68
CA GLU A 427 -12.66 27.22 -4.53
C GLU A 427 -13.49 28.39 -5.07
N LEU A 428 -14.59 28.07 -5.76
CA LEU A 428 -15.56 29.04 -6.27
C LEU A 428 -16.94 28.75 -5.66
N ILE A 429 -17.52 29.73 -5.01
CA ILE A 429 -18.85 29.70 -4.40
C ILE A 429 -19.71 30.78 -5.03
N VAL A 430 -20.89 30.41 -5.48
CA VAL A 430 -21.89 31.34 -6.05
C VAL A 430 -23.06 31.44 -5.09
N ASN A 431 -23.39 32.65 -4.70
CA ASN A 431 -24.60 32.99 -3.94
C ASN A 431 -25.44 33.94 -4.79
N SER A 432 -26.67 33.57 -5.09
CA SER A 432 -27.54 34.38 -5.95
C SER A 432 -28.97 34.40 -5.40
N LYS A 433 -29.66 35.46 -5.67
CA LYS A 433 -31.10 35.58 -5.41
C LYS A 433 -31.75 36.24 -6.61
N GLU A 434 -32.82 35.63 -7.12
CA GLU A 434 -33.52 36.10 -8.29
C GLU A 434 -34.01 37.55 -8.09
N ASN A 435 -33.83 38.41 -9.10
CA ASN A 435 -34.11 39.84 -9.12
C ASN A 435 -33.37 40.70 -8.07
N VAL A 436 -32.32 40.14 -7.45
CA VAL A 436 -31.46 40.87 -6.47
C VAL A 436 -30.04 40.97 -6.96
N GLY A 437 -29.52 39.91 -7.56
CA GLY A 437 -28.17 39.85 -8.10
C GLY A 437 -27.39 38.61 -7.68
N THR A 438 -26.12 38.54 -8.08
CA THR A 438 -25.22 37.41 -7.83
C THR A 438 -23.93 37.86 -7.15
N THR A 439 -23.46 37.08 -6.21
CA THR A 439 -22.15 37.23 -5.57
C THR A 439 -21.33 35.97 -5.79
N VAL A 440 -20.23 36.12 -6.48
CA VAL A 440 -19.26 35.05 -6.72
C VAL A 440 -18.09 35.27 -5.77
N GLN A 441 -17.81 34.29 -4.93
CA GLN A 441 -16.66 34.28 -4.01
C GLN A 441 -15.65 33.25 -4.51
N ILE A 442 -14.39 33.66 -4.59
CA ILE A 442 -13.29 32.82 -5.01
C ILE A 442 -12.22 32.90 -3.95
N ARG A 443 -11.67 31.75 -3.57
CA ARG A 443 -10.53 31.69 -2.66
C ARG A 443 -9.40 30.87 -3.29
N PHE A 444 -8.16 31.32 -3.12
CA PHE A 444 -6.95 30.61 -3.52
C PHE A 444 -5.99 30.52 -2.32
N PRO A 445 -5.23 29.42 -2.19
CA PRO A 445 -4.14 29.36 -1.23
C PRO A 445 -3.05 30.38 -1.61
N ILE A 446 -2.48 31.05 -0.59
CA ILE A 446 -1.35 31.96 -0.80
C ILE A 446 -0.13 31.15 -1.23
N TYR A 447 0.64 31.70 -2.16
CA TYR A 447 1.92 31.11 -2.52
C TYR A 447 2.92 31.21 -1.36
N VAL A 448 3.27 30.06 -0.78
CA VAL A 448 4.35 29.93 0.20
C VAL A 448 5.59 29.40 -0.54
N PRO A 449 6.73 30.12 -0.53
CA PRO A 449 7.96 29.58 -1.11
C PRO A 449 8.31 28.27 -0.39
N THR A 450 8.43 27.19 -1.11
CA THR A 450 9.14 26.00 -0.61
C THR A 450 10.61 26.36 -0.53
N GLU A 451 11.20 26.33 0.69
CA GLU A 451 12.64 26.49 0.93
C GLU A 451 13.47 25.41 0.20
#